data_d56ea1f1114dc6c2107379a1c36e078e
#
_entry.id   d56ea1f1114dc6c2107379a1c36e078e
#
_cell.length_a   1.000
_cell.length_b   1.000
_cell.length_c   1.000
_cell.angle_alpha   90.00
_cell.angle_beta   90.00
_cell.angle_gamma   90.00
#
_symmetry.space_group_name_H-M   'P 1'
#
loop_
_entity.id
_entity.type
_entity.pdbx_description
1 polymer ?
#
loop_
_entity_poly.entity_id
_entity_poly.type
_entity_poly.pdbx_seq_one_letter_code
_entity_poly.pdbx_strand_id
1 'polypeptide(L)'
;MEDQIPNIMENVFECTLEMINKDFSEFPEHRVQFFNLLRTINLFCFPALLRLDGRQFKFVIDSCLWASKHDNRDVESAGLNMCIELMNNMAETDATTCNTFFQTFFTNVLQDVFFVLTDSDHKAGFKYQSMLLAKMFWLVDSGKVQGPIYGSDTAAGTSNKDYLSQYVQNLLTGAFSNLQPIQITNFVSSMFEYNADLPRFKLTLRDFLISLREFSSGDNAELFAEDREQAAKEAKDAERQRGLQVGGLIKPADMDDDEL
;
A
#
# COMPACT_ATOMS: atom_id res chain seq x y z
N MET A 1 -4.41 12.70 26.45
CA MET A 1 -4.82 12.82 25.03
C MET A 1 -5.31 11.48 24.50
N GLU A 2 -4.61 10.38 24.73
CA GLU A 2 -5.02 9.02 24.29
C GLU A 2 -6.41 8.61 24.77
N ASP A 3 -6.80 8.96 26.00
CA ASP A 3 -8.10 8.62 26.57
C ASP A 3 -9.28 9.37 25.90
N GLN A 4 -9.00 10.40 25.09
CA GLN A 4 -10.02 11.14 24.35
C GLN A 4 -10.21 10.60 22.93
N ILE A 5 -9.31 9.74 22.45
CA ILE A 5 -9.36 9.24 21.08
C ILE A 5 -10.64 8.41 20.81
N PRO A 6 -11.08 7.51 21.69
CA PRO A 6 -12.36 6.84 21.49
C PRO A 6 -13.55 7.79 21.33
N ASN A 7 -13.60 8.87 22.15
CA ASN A 7 -14.63 9.89 22.03
C ASN A 7 -14.53 10.69 20.73
N ILE A 8 -13.31 11.00 20.27
CA ILE A 8 -13.09 11.66 18.99
C ILE A 8 -13.54 10.75 17.85
N MET A 9 -13.18 9.48 17.91
CA MET A 9 -13.60 8.49 16.92
C MET A 9 -15.11 8.35 16.86
N GLU A 10 -15.78 8.26 18.01
CA GLU A 10 -17.23 8.16 18.08
C GLU A 10 -17.95 9.39 17.49
N ASN A 11 -17.45 10.59 17.77
CA ASN A 11 -18.11 11.84 17.34
C ASN A 11 -17.73 12.29 15.93
N VAL A 12 -16.53 11.96 15.45
CA VAL A 12 -16.03 12.40 14.15
C VAL A 12 -16.21 11.34 13.08
N PHE A 13 -16.14 10.06 13.46
CA PHE A 13 -16.07 8.95 12.54
C PHE A 13 -17.38 8.71 11.78
N GLU A 14 -18.50 8.55 12.50
CA GLU A 14 -19.80 8.27 11.87
C GLU A 14 -20.24 9.42 10.98
N CYS A 15 -20.19 10.66 11.49
CA CYS A 15 -20.63 11.81 10.71
C CYS A 15 -19.72 12.12 9.51
N THR A 16 -18.41 11.87 9.64
CA THR A 16 -17.47 12.04 8.51
C THR A 16 -17.70 10.97 7.47
N LEU A 17 -17.85 9.70 7.86
CA LEU A 17 -18.15 8.61 6.93
C LEU A 17 -19.50 8.80 6.23
N GLU A 18 -20.54 9.23 6.95
CA GLU A 18 -21.82 9.55 6.33
C GLU A 18 -21.68 10.70 5.31
N MET A 19 -20.89 11.72 5.61
CA MET A 19 -20.64 12.83 4.72
C MET A 19 -19.88 12.39 3.46
N ILE A 20 -18.78 11.64 3.62
CA ILE A 20 -17.97 11.18 2.50
C ILE A 20 -18.67 10.11 1.63
N ASN A 21 -19.60 9.35 2.18
CA ASN A 21 -20.36 8.35 1.44
C ASN A 21 -21.55 8.92 0.67
N LYS A 22 -21.99 10.15 0.96
CA LYS A 22 -23.14 10.77 0.27
C LYS A 22 -22.83 11.19 -1.15
N ASP A 23 -21.62 11.68 -1.39
CA ASP A 23 -21.16 12.07 -2.71
C ASP A 23 -19.70 11.68 -2.88
N PHE A 24 -19.40 10.86 -3.90
CA PHE A 24 -18.07 10.31 -4.10
C PHE A 24 -17.03 11.36 -4.53
N SER A 25 -17.47 12.46 -5.14
CA SER A 25 -16.60 13.50 -5.70
C SER A 25 -16.47 14.75 -4.82
N GLU A 26 -17.42 15.00 -3.91
CA GLU A 26 -17.40 16.18 -3.06
C GLU A 26 -16.42 16.06 -1.88
N PHE A 27 -15.89 17.18 -1.44
CA PHE A 27 -15.04 17.33 -0.25
C PHE A 27 -13.75 16.49 -0.22
N PRO A 28 -12.93 16.44 -1.29
CA PRO A 28 -11.72 15.63 -1.33
C PRO A 28 -10.72 16.00 -0.22
N GLU A 29 -10.62 17.30 0.13
CA GLU A 29 -9.74 17.76 1.21
C GLU A 29 -10.13 17.18 2.57
N HIS A 30 -11.43 17.11 2.88
CA HIS A 30 -11.90 16.53 4.13
C HIS A 30 -11.57 15.03 4.21
N ARG A 31 -11.63 14.32 3.10
CA ARG A 31 -11.24 12.91 3.00
C ARG A 31 -9.77 12.71 3.26
N VAL A 32 -8.91 13.50 2.61
CA VAL A 32 -7.47 13.46 2.85
C VAL A 32 -7.15 13.76 4.30
N GLN A 33 -7.78 14.80 4.90
CA GLN A 33 -7.56 15.13 6.31
C GLN A 33 -8.08 14.04 7.27
N PHE A 34 -9.15 13.36 6.92
CA PHE A 34 -9.64 12.21 7.68
C PHE A 34 -8.61 11.08 7.72
N PHE A 35 -8.04 10.69 6.58
CA PHE A 35 -6.98 9.68 6.55
C PHE A 35 -5.69 10.15 7.24
N ASN A 36 -5.34 11.43 7.13
CA ASN A 36 -4.23 12.02 7.86
C ASN A 36 -4.46 11.99 9.39
N LEU A 37 -5.69 12.21 9.85
CA LEU A 37 -6.03 12.03 11.27
C LEU A 37 -5.87 10.59 11.72
N LEU A 38 -6.43 9.63 10.99
CA LEU A 38 -6.27 8.21 11.27
C LEU A 38 -4.81 7.77 11.31
N ARG A 39 -4.05 8.23 10.32
CA ARG A 39 -2.61 7.98 10.23
C ARG A 39 -1.85 8.56 11.43
N THR A 40 -2.18 9.78 11.85
CA THR A 40 -1.58 10.43 13.01
C THR A 40 -1.88 9.65 14.29
N ILE A 41 -3.12 9.19 14.46
CA ILE A 41 -3.49 8.33 15.59
C ILE A 41 -2.71 7.02 15.55
N ASN A 42 -2.61 6.39 14.38
CA ASN A 42 -1.87 5.15 14.19
C ASN A 42 -0.38 5.29 14.50
N LEU A 43 0.25 6.42 14.16
CA LEU A 43 1.68 6.65 14.37
C LEU A 43 2.02 7.04 15.82
N PHE A 44 1.18 7.87 16.45
CA PHE A 44 1.52 8.50 17.73
C PHE A 44 0.67 8.02 18.91
N CYS A 45 -0.47 7.40 18.65
CA CYS A 45 -1.42 6.96 19.65
C CYS A 45 -1.96 5.55 19.37
N PHE A 46 -1.15 4.69 18.77
CA PHE A 46 -1.56 3.35 18.33
C PHE A 46 -2.28 2.53 19.41
N PRO A 47 -1.87 2.54 20.71
CA PRO A 47 -2.61 1.85 21.76
C PRO A 47 -4.08 2.29 21.88
N ALA A 48 -4.42 3.51 21.43
CA ALA A 48 -5.80 3.96 21.45
C ALA A 48 -6.64 3.35 20.32
N LEU A 49 -6.03 3.05 19.15
CA LEU A 49 -6.69 2.27 18.10
C LEU A 49 -7.00 0.84 18.56
N LEU A 50 -6.11 0.23 19.32
CA LEU A 50 -6.32 -1.12 19.86
C LEU A 50 -7.44 -1.20 20.91
N ARG A 51 -7.86 -0.05 21.48
CA ARG A 51 -8.98 0.05 22.41
C ARG A 51 -10.34 0.24 21.75
N LEU A 52 -10.36 0.47 20.43
CA LEU A 52 -11.60 0.53 19.67
C LEU A 52 -12.31 -0.82 19.73
N ASP A 53 -13.64 -0.78 19.74
CA ASP A 53 -14.40 -2.01 19.60
C ASP A 53 -14.24 -2.60 18.18
N GLY A 54 -14.61 -3.87 18.02
CA GLY A 54 -14.44 -4.59 16.76
C GLY A 54 -15.17 -3.94 15.59
N ARG A 55 -16.30 -3.25 15.83
CA ARG A 55 -17.07 -2.53 14.81
C ARG A 55 -16.34 -1.26 14.38
N GLN A 56 -15.89 -0.47 15.33
CA GLN A 56 -15.13 0.77 15.08
C GLN A 56 -13.82 0.45 14.35
N PHE A 57 -13.10 -0.59 14.80
CA PHE A 57 -11.86 -1.00 14.16
C PHE A 57 -12.08 -1.49 12.72
N LYS A 58 -13.16 -2.25 12.49
CA LYS A 58 -13.55 -2.66 11.15
C LYS A 58 -13.81 -1.46 10.24
N PHE A 59 -14.45 -0.40 10.74
CA PHE A 59 -14.65 0.82 9.95
C PHE A 59 -13.33 1.48 9.53
N VAL A 60 -12.29 1.43 10.35
CA VAL A 60 -10.95 1.93 9.95
C VAL A 60 -10.44 1.16 8.73
N ILE A 61 -10.52 -0.16 8.75
CA ILE A 61 -10.10 -1.00 7.63
C ILE A 61 -10.97 -0.75 6.38
N ASP A 62 -12.28 -0.78 6.55
CA ASP A 62 -13.22 -0.55 5.43
C ASP A 62 -13.02 0.83 4.81
N SER A 63 -12.68 1.85 5.60
CA SER A 63 -12.35 3.19 5.10
C SER A 63 -11.08 3.20 4.25
N CYS A 64 -10.03 2.48 4.67
CA CYS A 64 -8.80 2.35 3.89
C CYS A 64 -9.05 1.63 2.56
N LEU A 65 -9.83 0.54 2.58
CA LEU A 65 -10.22 -0.20 1.38
C LEU A 65 -11.12 0.62 0.45
N TRP A 66 -12.02 1.42 1.01
CA TRP A 66 -12.81 2.38 0.24
C TRP A 66 -11.91 3.42 -0.45
N ALA A 67 -10.95 3.99 0.28
CA ALA A 67 -10.04 4.98 -0.27
C ALA A 67 -9.17 4.43 -1.39
N SER A 68 -8.78 3.15 -1.33
CA SER A 68 -7.97 2.51 -2.38
C SER A 68 -8.69 2.43 -3.74
N LYS A 69 -10.01 2.59 -3.76
CA LYS A 69 -10.88 2.59 -4.95
C LYS A 69 -11.30 3.99 -5.39
N HIS A 70 -10.68 5.04 -4.82
CA HIS A 70 -11.09 6.41 -5.06
C HIS A 70 -10.34 7.03 -6.25
N ASP A 71 -11.06 7.74 -7.14
CA ASP A 71 -10.49 8.39 -8.33
C ASP A 71 -9.52 9.54 -7.99
N ASN A 72 -9.67 10.16 -6.81
CA ASN A 72 -8.76 11.20 -6.36
C ASN A 72 -7.49 10.57 -5.78
N ARG A 73 -6.33 10.82 -6.42
CA ARG A 73 -5.02 10.27 -6.05
C ARG A 73 -4.57 10.58 -4.63
N ASP A 74 -4.92 11.75 -4.12
CA ASP A 74 -4.52 12.15 -2.77
C ASP A 74 -5.29 11.35 -1.72
N VAL A 75 -6.59 11.09 -1.96
CA VAL A 75 -7.42 10.24 -1.11
C VAL A 75 -6.94 8.79 -1.15
N GLU A 76 -6.74 8.26 -2.36
CA GLU A 76 -6.21 6.91 -2.57
C GLU A 76 -4.86 6.71 -1.85
N SER A 77 -3.92 7.62 -2.09
CA SER A 77 -2.59 7.58 -1.49
C SER A 77 -2.63 7.68 0.04
N ALA A 78 -3.48 8.55 0.58
CA ALA A 78 -3.62 8.71 2.02
C ALA A 78 -4.19 7.44 2.68
N GLY A 79 -5.22 6.82 2.09
CA GLY A 79 -5.81 5.59 2.58
C GLY A 79 -4.86 4.40 2.49
N LEU A 80 -4.17 4.21 1.36
CA LEU A 80 -3.19 3.13 1.19
C LEU A 80 -2.00 3.27 2.15
N ASN A 81 -1.47 4.49 2.35
CA ASN A 81 -0.41 4.74 3.33
C ASN A 81 -0.86 4.40 4.74
N MET A 82 -2.08 4.82 5.12
CA MET A 82 -2.65 4.45 6.42
C MET A 82 -2.72 2.93 6.58
N CYS A 83 -3.17 2.21 5.56
CA CYS A 83 -3.26 0.75 5.59
C CYS A 83 -1.89 0.08 5.76
N ILE A 84 -0.87 0.53 5.01
CA ILE A 84 0.51 0.01 5.11
C ILE A 84 1.07 0.22 6.53
N GLU A 85 0.93 1.42 7.07
CA GLU A 85 1.43 1.75 8.41
C GLU A 85 0.67 1.00 9.52
N LEU A 86 -0.64 0.82 9.36
CA LEU A 86 -1.43 0.02 10.28
C LEU A 86 -0.98 -1.44 10.29
N MET A 87 -0.77 -2.05 9.12
CA MET A 87 -0.23 -3.42 9.04
C MET A 87 1.16 -3.55 9.68
N ASN A 88 2.01 -2.53 9.52
CA ASN A 88 3.32 -2.51 10.18
C ASN A 88 3.16 -2.52 11.70
N ASN A 89 2.34 -1.63 12.25
CA ASN A 89 2.13 -1.53 13.68
C ASN A 89 1.48 -2.80 14.25
N MET A 90 0.48 -3.36 13.54
CA MET A 90 -0.16 -4.61 13.96
C MET A 90 0.80 -5.80 13.99
N ALA A 91 1.76 -5.86 13.06
CA ALA A 91 2.78 -6.91 13.03
C ALA A 91 3.80 -6.82 14.18
N GLU A 92 3.89 -5.68 14.85
CA GLU A 92 4.77 -5.47 16.01
C GLU A 92 4.01 -5.57 17.36
N THR A 93 2.70 -5.89 17.34
CA THR A 93 1.92 -6.14 18.57
C THR A 93 2.22 -7.52 19.18
N ASP A 94 1.60 -7.82 20.31
CA ASP A 94 1.64 -9.17 20.86
C ASP A 94 1.04 -10.21 19.89
N ALA A 95 1.47 -11.46 20.02
CA ALA A 95 1.10 -12.53 19.11
C ALA A 95 -0.43 -12.74 18.97
N THR A 96 -1.18 -12.56 20.06
CA THR A 96 -2.63 -12.75 20.04
C THR A 96 -3.30 -11.66 19.20
N THR A 97 -2.98 -10.40 19.46
CA THR A 97 -3.51 -9.23 18.75
C THR A 97 -3.11 -9.30 17.26
N CYS A 98 -1.84 -9.55 16.97
CA CYS A 98 -1.31 -9.72 15.62
C CYS A 98 -2.07 -10.81 14.86
N ASN A 99 -2.14 -12.03 15.41
CA ASN A 99 -2.79 -13.16 14.77
C ASN A 99 -4.29 -12.92 14.53
N THR A 100 -5.00 -12.37 15.52
CA THR A 100 -6.43 -12.07 15.38
C THR A 100 -6.68 -11.06 14.27
N PHE A 101 -5.86 -10.01 14.20
CA PHE A 101 -5.96 -9.01 13.15
C PHE A 101 -5.75 -9.62 11.76
N PHE A 102 -4.65 -10.31 11.55
CA PHE A 102 -4.34 -10.86 10.22
C PHE A 102 -5.31 -11.98 9.82
N GLN A 103 -5.74 -12.82 10.76
CA GLN A 103 -6.77 -13.82 10.47
C GLN A 103 -8.10 -13.18 10.02
N THR A 104 -8.44 -12.03 10.60
CA THR A 104 -9.71 -11.35 10.30
C THR A 104 -9.67 -10.56 8.99
N PHE A 105 -8.57 -9.85 8.71
CA PHE A 105 -8.56 -8.82 7.68
C PHE A 105 -7.64 -9.12 6.50
N PHE A 106 -6.64 -10.02 6.63
CA PHE A 106 -5.62 -10.22 5.61
C PHE A 106 -6.22 -10.54 4.23
N THR A 107 -7.09 -11.52 4.17
CA THR A 107 -7.68 -12.00 2.90
C THR A 107 -8.55 -10.93 2.24
N ASN A 108 -9.31 -10.18 3.02
CA ASN A 108 -10.15 -9.10 2.51
C ASN A 108 -9.30 -7.97 1.91
N VAL A 109 -8.27 -7.53 2.64
CA VAL A 109 -7.33 -6.50 2.13
C VAL A 109 -6.64 -6.99 0.87
N LEU A 110 -6.16 -8.23 0.85
CA LEU A 110 -5.50 -8.82 -0.31
C LEU A 110 -6.40 -8.84 -1.54
N GLN A 111 -7.64 -9.27 -1.38
CA GLN A 111 -8.61 -9.33 -2.47
C GLN A 111 -8.89 -7.94 -3.05
N ASP A 112 -9.10 -6.94 -2.18
CA ASP A 112 -9.35 -5.57 -2.61
C ASP A 112 -8.13 -4.94 -3.31
N VAL A 113 -6.91 -5.20 -2.81
CA VAL A 113 -5.68 -4.73 -3.46
C VAL A 113 -5.53 -5.34 -4.85
N PHE A 114 -5.77 -6.65 -5.02
CA PHE A 114 -5.73 -7.27 -6.34
C PHE A 114 -6.84 -6.75 -7.26
N PHE A 115 -8.04 -6.54 -6.74
CA PHE A 115 -9.13 -5.95 -7.51
C PHE A 115 -8.74 -4.60 -8.10
N VAL A 116 -8.21 -3.70 -7.26
CA VAL A 116 -7.80 -2.35 -7.69
C VAL A 116 -6.59 -2.39 -8.62
N LEU A 117 -5.57 -3.24 -8.32
CA LEU A 117 -4.38 -3.40 -9.16
C LEU A 117 -4.69 -3.91 -10.57
N THR A 118 -5.71 -4.76 -10.71
CA THR A 118 -6.09 -5.34 -12.00
C THR A 118 -7.16 -4.53 -12.73
N ASP A 119 -7.64 -3.45 -12.13
CA ASP A 119 -8.54 -2.50 -12.76
C ASP A 119 -7.74 -1.42 -13.50
N SER A 120 -7.99 -1.27 -14.79
CA SER A 120 -7.30 -0.30 -15.65
C SER A 120 -7.56 1.16 -15.26
N ASP A 121 -8.62 1.45 -14.53
CA ASP A 121 -8.99 2.81 -14.12
C ASP A 121 -8.20 3.30 -12.89
N HIS A 122 -7.58 2.36 -12.13
CA HIS A 122 -6.84 2.65 -10.91
C HIS A 122 -5.30 2.58 -11.05
N LYS A 123 -4.76 2.72 -12.26
CA LYS A 123 -3.30 2.67 -12.51
C LYS A 123 -2.49 3.72 -11.74
N ALA A 124 -3.09 4.85 -11.42
CA ALA A 124 -2.43 5.95 -10.71
C ALA A 124 -1.95 5.57 -9.31
N GLY A 125 -2.64 4.66 -8.64
CA GLY A 125 -2.30 4.17 -7.29
C GLY A 125 -1.21 3.09 -7.26
N PHE A 126 -0.69 2.65 -8.39
CA PHE A 126 0.26 1.53 -8.53
C PHE A 126 1.40 1.57 -7.50
N LYS A 127 1.93 2.76 -7.20
CA LYS A 127 3.00 2.95 -6.21
C LYS A 127 2.64 2.35 -4.85
N TYR A 128 1.54 2.79 -4.26
CA TYR A 128 1.15 2.39 -2.90
C TYR A 128 0.47 1.04 -2.88
N GLN A 129 -0.27 0.70 -3.93
CA GLN A 129 -0.86 -0.64 -4.11
C GLN A 129 0.23 -1.71 -4.15
N SER A 130 1.30 -1.49 -4.92
CA SER A 130 2.45 -2.40 -5.00
C SER A 130 3.23 -2.48 -3.68
N MET A 131 3.38 -1.37 -2.96
CA MET A 131 4.01 -1.35 -1.63
C MET A 131 3.20 -2.15 -0.60
N LEU A 132 1.88 -1.99 -0.60
CA LEU A 132 0.98 -2.74 0.28
C LEU A 132 1.05 -4.23 -0.04
N LEU A 133 0.97 -4.60 -1.31
CA LEU A 133 1.07 -6.00 -1.73
C LEU A 133 2.42 -6.62 -1.37
N ALA A 134 3.54 -5.94 -1.64
CA ALA A 134 4.88 -6.41 -1.25
C ALA A 134 4.97 -6.63 0.27
N LYS A 135 4.42 -5.70 1.06
CA LYS A 135 4.38 -5.82 2.52
C LYS A 135 3.57 -7.05 2.97
N MET A 136 2.43 -7.33 2.34
CA MET A 136 1.61 -8.49 2.68
C MET A 136 2.35 -9.80 2.40
N PHE A 137 3.01 -9.93 1.24
CA PHE A 137 3.84 -11.10 0.93
C PHE A 137 5.02 -11.24 1.89
N TRP A 138 5.69 -10.13 2.22
CA TRP A 138 6.79 -10.11 3.17
C TRP A 138 6.36 -10.54 4.59
N LEU A 139 5.23 -10.08 5.07
CA LEU A 139 4.69 -10.45 6.40
C LEU A 139 4.49 -11.96 6.53
N VAL A 140 4.04 -12.61 5.46
CA VAL A 140 3.87 -14.07 5.42
C VAL A 140 5.23 -14.79 5.31
N ASP A 141 6.07 -14.35 4.38
CA ASP A 141 7.34 -15.01 4.07
C ASP A 141 8.38 -14.88 5.19
N SER A 142 8.40 -13.73 5.88
CA SER A 142 9.28 -13.47 7.03
C SER A 142 8.86 -14.18 8.32
N GLY A 143 7.66 -14.78 8.36
CA GLY A 143 7.11 -15.40 9.56
C GLY A 143 6.70 -14.41 10.66
N LYS A 144 6.53 -13.12 10.33
CA LYS A 144 6.00 -12.11 11.28
C LYS A 144 4.57 -12.45 11.69
N VAL A 145 3.77 -12.99 10.79
CA VAL A 145 2.43 -13.51 11.07
C VAL A 145 2.51 -15.01 11.31
N GLN A 146 2.47 -15.40 12.57
CA GLN A 146 2.61 -16.80 12.99
C GLN A 146 1.28 -17.56 12.99
N GLY A 147 0.19 -16.89 13.30
CA GLY A 147 -1.15 -17.49 13.25
C GLY A 147 -1.67 -17.62 11.82
N PRO A 148 -2.72 -18.44 11.60
CA PRO A 148 -3.29 -18.63 10.27
C PRO A 148 -3.91 -17.31 9.77
N ILE A 149 -3.66 -16.97 8.51
CA ILE A 149 -4.30 -15.83 7.80
C ILE A 149 -5.64 -16.23 7.17
N TYR A 150 -6.14 -17.40 7.47
CA TYR A 150 -7.32 -18.02 6.89
C TYR A 150 -8.28 -18.53 7.98
N GLY A 151 -9.54 -18.77 7.58
CA GLY A 151 -10.56 -19.33 8.46
C GLY A 151 -10.48 -20.84 8.67
N SER A 152 -11.40 -21.37 9.46
CA SER A 152 -11.49 -22.80 9.82
C SER A 152 -11.73 -23.76 8.65
N ASP A 153 -12.14 -23.25 7.50
CA ASP A 153 -12.51 -24.04 6.32
C ASP A 153 -11.28 -24.53 5.52
N THR A 154 -10.09 -24.06 5.91
CA THR A 154 -8.81 -24.49 5.28
C THR A 154 -8.28 -25.73 5.98
N ALA A 155 -7.65 -26.62 5.21
CA ALA A 155 -7.08 -27.88 5.72
C ALA A 155 -6.07 -27.61 6.85
N ALA A 156 -6.19 -28.38 7.92
CA ALA A 156 -5.29 -28.28 9.07
C ALA A 156 -3.82 -28.51 8.64
N GLY A 157 -2.92 -27.63 9.11
CA GLY A 157 -1.48 -27.73 8.81
C GLY A 157 -1.05 -27.02 7.52
N THR A 158 -1.96 -26.35 6.81
CA THR A 158 -1.60 -25.49 5.67
C THR A 158 -0.73 -24.34 6.15
N SER A 159 0.44 -24.09 5.53
CA SER A 159 1.24 -22.91 5.86
C SER A 159 0.60 -21.64 5.30
N ASN A 160 0.86 -20.48 5.94
CA ASN A 160 0.40 -19.20 5.42
C ASN A 160 0.92 -18.94 3.99
N LYS A 161 2.12 -19.38 3.67
CA LYS A 161 2.72 -19.25 2.34
C LYS A 161 1.98 -20.09 1.30
N ASP A 162 1.66 -21.34 1.62
CA ASP A 162 0.90 -22.22 0.72
C ASP A 162 -0.52 -21.70 0.53
N TYR A 163 -1.16 -21.28 1.62
CA TYR A 163 -2.49 -20.67 1.54
C TYR A 163 -2.50 -19.42 0.65
N LEU A 164 -1.59 -18.48 0.89
CA LEU A 164 -1.50 -17.24 0.12
C LEU A 164 -1.22 -17.54 -1.36
N SER A 165 -0.31 -18.48 -1.64
CA SER A 165 0.00 -18.92 -3.01
C SER A 165 -1.24 -19.46 -3.72
N GLN A 166 -1.95 -20.38 -3.07
CA GLN A 166 -3.15 -20.99 -3.65
C GLN A 166 -4.29 -19.98 -3.78
N TYR A 167 -4.47 -19.10 -2.80
CA TYR A 167 -5.50 -18.07 -2.82
C TYR A 167 -5.32 -17.12 -4.01
N VAL A 168 -4.10 -16.60 -4.19
CA VAL A 168 -3.80 -15.68 -5.32
C VAL A 168 -3.92 -16.40 -6.66
N GLN A 169 -3.44 -17.65 -6.76
CA GLN A 169 -3.62 -18.43 -7.99
C GLN A 169 -5.09 -18.63 -8.34
N ASN A 170 -5.93 -18.97 -7.38
CA ASN A 170 -7.38 -19.12 -7.59
C ASN A 170 -8.04 -17.80 -7.98
N LEU A 171 -7.67 -16.69 -7.31
CA LEU A 171 -8.20 -15.36 -7.60
C LEU A 171 -7.89 -14.96 -9.06
N LEU A 172 -6.63 -15.09 -9.48
CA LEU A 172 -6.20 -14.72 -10.82
C LEU A 172 -6.76 -15.67 -11.91
N THR A 173 -6.83 -16.97 -11.63
CA THR A 173 -7.44 -17.94 -12.55
C THR A 173 -8.93 -17.66 -12.75
N GLY A 174 -9.62 -17.28 -11.68
CA GLY A 174 -11.05 -16.93 -11.75
C GLY A 174 -11.32 -15.62 -12.51
N ALA A 175 -10.43 -14.64 -12.34
CA ALA A 175 -10.56 -13.32 -12.96
C ALA A 175 -10.10 -13.32 -14.44
N PHE A 176 -9.06 -14.07 -14.79
CA PHE A 176 -8.38 -14.01 -16.11
C PHE A 176 -8.29 -15.38 -16.77
N SER A 177 -9.35 -15.76 -17.47
CA SER A 177 -9.43 -17.07 -18.15
C SER A 177 -8.43 -17.26 -19.30
N ASN A 178 -7.80 -16.20 -19.79
CA ASN A 178 -6.79 -16.21 -20.83
C ASN A 178 -5.37 -16.47 -20.34
N LEU A 179 -5.12 -16.38 -19.03
CA LEU A 179 -3.81 -16.67 -18.45
C LEU A 179 -3.56 -18.18 -18.35
N GLN A 180 -2.35 -18.59 -18.74
CA GLN A 180 -1.93 -19.97 -18.54
C GLN A 180 -1.56 -20.22 -17.05
N PRO A 181 -1.91 -21.37 -16.48
CA PRO A 181 -1.59 -21.69 -15.08
C PRO A 181 -0.12 -21.48 -14.71
N ILE A 182 0.80 -21.78 -15.65
CA ILE A 182 2.23 -21.60 -15.44
C ILE A 182 2.62 -20.12 -15.30
N GLN A 183 1.96 -19.20 -16.02
CA GLN A 183 2.20 -17.77 -15.90
C GLN A 183 1.79 -17.28 -14.51
N ILE A 184 0.63 -17.71 -14.02
CA ILE A 184 0.13 -17.36 -12.70
C ILE A 184 1.06 -17.93 -11.60
N THR A 185 1.48 -19.19 -11.73
CA THR A 185 2.40 -19.82 -10.78
C THR A 185 3.74 -19.10 -10.72
N ASN A 186 4.32 -18.77 -11.87
CA ASN A 186 5.58 -18.02 -11.94
C ASN A 186 5.44 -16.62 -11.33
N PHE A 187 4.35 -15.93 -11.63
CA PHE A 187 4.07 -14.62 -11.04
C PHE A 187 3.99 -14.69 -9.51
N VAL A 188 3.20 -15.61 -8.95
CA VAL A 188 3.07 -15.76 -7.49
C VAL A 188 4.40 -16.11 -6.85
N SER A 189 5.21 -17.00 -7.47
CA SER A 189 6.55 -17.35 -7.00
C SER A 189 7.47 -16.13 -6.97
N SER A 190 7.43 -15.29 -8.01
CA SER A 190 8.22 -14.04 -8.08
C SER A 190 7.80 -13.02 -7.02
N MET A 191 6.51 -12.96 -6.66
CA MET A 191 6.04 -12.10 -5.56
C MET A 191 6.68 -12.48 -4.22
N PHE A 192 6.85 -13.78 -3.96
CA PHE A 192 7.59 -14.24 -2.77
C PHE A 192 9.11 -14.00 -2.90
N GLU A 193 9.68 -14.19 -4.08
CA GLU A 193 11.13 -14.00 -4.29
C GLU A 193 11.57 -12.56 -4.08
N TYR A 194 10.73 -11.59 -4.51
CA TYR A 194 11.09 -10.16 -4.51
C TYR A 194 10.38 -9.32 -3.45
N ASN A 195 9.64 -9.91 -2.50
CA ASN A 195 8.87 -9.16 -1.50
C ASN A 195 9.72 -8.19 -0.63
N ALA A 196 11.01 -8.46 -0.48
CA ALA A 196 11.96 -7.59 0.23
C ALA A 196 12.74 -6.62 -0.71
N ASP A 197 12.67 -6.82 -2.04
CA ASP A 197 13.28 -5.97 -3.07
C ASP A 197 12.16 -5.22 -3.81
N LEU A 198 11.72 -4.11 -3.23
CA LEU A 198 10.57 -3.35 -3.75
C LEU A 198 10.71 -2.91 -5.21
N PRO A 199 11.90 -2.45 -5.70
CA PRO A 199 12.08 -2.14 -7.13
C PRO A 199 11.80 -3.34 -8.04
N ARG A 200 12.35 -4.52 -7.73
CA ARG A 200 12.12 -5.75 -8.50
C ARG A 200 10.67 -6.23 -8.38
N PHE A 201 10.09 -6.15 -7.18
CA PHE A 201 8.69 -6.49 -6.97
C PHE A 201 7.78 -5.64 -7.86
N LYS A 202 7.99 -4.32 -7.88
CA LYS A 202 7.23 -3.39 -8.74
C LYS A 202 7.41 -3.70 -10.22
N LEU A 203 8.63 -3.97 -10.65
CA LEU A 203 8.91 -4.33 -12.04
C LEU A 203 8.14 -5.59 -12.45
N THR A 204 8.27 -6.67 -11.69
CA THR A 204 7.58 -7.94 -11.95
C THR A 204 6.06 -7.79 -11.93
N LEU A 205 5.52 -7.04 -10.97
CA LEU A 205 4.09 -6.77 -10.90
C LEU A 205 3.60 -5.97 -12.11
N ARG A 206 4.35 -4.93 -12.52
CA ARG A 206 4.05 -4.11 -13.70
C ARG A 206 4.05 -4.95 -14.98
N ASP A 207 5.07 -5.78 -15.17
CA ASP A 207 5.18 -6.66 -16.35
C ASP A 207 4.00 -7.63 -16.40
N PHE A 208 3.60 -8.17 -15.26
CA PHE A 208 2.42 -9.02 -15.16
C PHE A 208 1.14 -8.26 -15.54
N LEU A 209 0.90 -7.06 -14.98
CA LEU A 209 -0.27 -6.24 -15.29
C LEU A 209 -0.33 -5.91 -16.79
N ILE A 210 0.78 -5.50 -17.40
CA ILE A 210 0.84 -5.20 -18.84
C ILE A 210 0.54 -6.44 -19.69
N SER A 211 0.81 -7.64 -19.19
CA SER A 211 0.47 -8.88 -19.87
C SER A 211 -1.02 -9.22 -19.82
N LEU A 212 -1.80 -8.57 -18.94
CA LEU A 212 -3.24 -8.74 -18.87
C LEU A 212 -3.90 -8.07 -20.09
N ARG A 213 -4.99 -8.68 -20.58
CA ARG A 213 -5.71 -8.20 -21.76
C ARG A 213 -6.28 -6.80 -21.56
N GLU A 214 -6.72 -6.52 -20.36
CA GLU A 214 -7.29 -5.24 -19.94
C GLU A 214 -6.31 -4.06 -20.05
N PHE A 215 -5.00 -4.34 -19.95
CA PHE A 215 -3.93 -3.36 -20.04
C PHE A 215 -3.28 -3.31 -21.44
N SER A 216 -3.54 -4.29 -22.31
CA SER A 216 -2.82 -4.45 -23.58
C SER A 216 -3.15 -3.38 -24.61
N SER A 217 -4.31 -2.73 -24.52
CA SER A 217 -4.80 -1.72 -25.48
C SER A 217 -4.83 -0.29 -24.94
N GLY A 218 -4.46 -0.09 -23.66
CA GLY A 218 -4.53 1.20 -22.99
C GLY A 218 -3.19 1.92 -22.83
N ASP A 219 -3.24 3.20 -22.50
CA ASP A 219 -2.08 3.94 -22.05
C ASP A 219 -1.66 3.47 -20.64
N ASN A 220 -0.46 2.90 -20.55
CA ASN A 220 0.12 2.41 -19.31
C ASN A 220 1.12 3.40 -18.70
N ALA A 221 1.18 4.66 -19.17
CA ALA A 221 2.12 5.66 -18.70
C ALA A 221 2.05 5.90 -17.18
N GLU A 222 0.89 5.72 -16.57
CA GLU A 222 0.73 5.89 -15.12
C GLU A 222 1.43 4.82 -14.30
N LEU A 223 1.56 3.59 -14.80
CA LEU A 223 2.33 2.53 -14.16
C LEU A 223 3.84 2.88 -14.05
N PHE A 224 4.31 3.84 -14.87
CA PHE A 224 5.68 4.34 -14.92
C PHE A 224 5.82 5.74 -14.32
N ALA A 225 4.81 6.27 -13.63
CA ALA A 225 4.82 7.64 -13.11
C ALA A 225 6.00 7.87 -12.15
N GLU A 226 6.28 6.92 -11.25
CA GLU A 226 7.40 6.99 -10.30
C GLU A 226 8.76 7.03 -11.02
N ASP A 227 8.96 6.20 -12.05
CA ASP A 227 10.20 6.15 -12.80
C ASP A 227 10.43 7.47 -13.54
N ARG A 228 9.36 8.09 -14.06
CA ARG A 228 9.43 9.42 -14.71
C ARG A 228 9.73 10.53 -13.71
N GLU A 229 9.11 10.50 -12.53
CA GLU A 229 9.39 11.46 -11.47
C GLU A 229 10.85 11.37 -11.00
N GLN A 230 11.34 10.14 -10.81
CA GLN A 230 12.73 9.91 -10.43
C GLN A 230 13.70 10.39 -11.50
N ALA A 231 13.47 10.05 -12.77
CA ALA A 231 14.29 10.51 -13.89
C ALA A 231 14.28 12.05 -14.03
N ALA A 232 13.12 12.68 -13.83
CA ALA A 232 13.00 14.14 -13.87
C ALA A 232 13.77 14.80 -12.70
N LYS A 233 13.75 14.20 -11.52
CA LYS A 233 14.52 14.67 -10.36
C LYS A 233 16.03 14.53 -10.61
N GLU A 234 16.48 13.39 -11.08
CA GLU A 234 17.90 13.14 -11.41
C GLU A 234 18.40 14.10 -12.50
N ALA A 235 17.57 14.37 -13.52
CA ALA A 235 17.89 15.34 -14.56
C ALA A 235 18.06 16.76 -14.00
N LYS A 236 17.18 17.20 -13.10
CA LYS A 236 17.27 18.50 -12.43
C LYS A 236 18.51 18.59 -11.52
N ASP A 237 18.80 17.53 -10.77
CA ASP A 237 19.97 17.49 -9.90
C ASP A 237 21.26 17.50 -10.72
N ALA A 238 21.31 16.78 -11.84
CA ALA A 238 22.45 16.80 -12.78
C ALA A 238 22.63 18.18 -13.43
N GLU A 239 21.53 18.85 -13.81
CA GLU A 239 21.58 20.21 -14.35
C GLU A 239 22.09 21.22 -13.30
N ARG A 240 21.59 21.10 -12.06
CA ARG A 240 22.07 21.91 -10.93
C ARG A 240 23.56 21.70 -10.65
N GLN A 241 24.04 20.45 -10.68
CA GLN A 241 25.46 20.15 -10.51
C GLN A 241 26.30 20.71 -11.66
N ARG A 242 25.84 20.62 -12.92
CA ARG A 242 26.50 21.24 -14.06
C ARG A 242 26.56 22.76 -13.94
N GLY A 243 25.48 23.40 -13.48
CA GLY A 243 25.42 24.84 -13.22
C GLY A 243 26.42 25.29 -12.14
N LEU A 244 26.69 24.41 -11.14
CA LEU A 244 27.72 24.66 -10.12
C LEU A 244 29.17 24.43 -10.62
N GLN A 245 29.36 23.77 -11.76
CA GLN A 245 30.66 23.49 -12.39
C GLN A 245 31.00 24.46 -13.52
N VAL A 246 30.28 25.57 -13.66
CA VAL A 246 30.65 26.61 -14.65
C VAL A 246 31.98 27.21 -14.26
N GLY A 247 32.98 27.00 -15.14
CA GLY A 247 34.37 27.41 -14.93
C GLY A 247 34.46 28.92 -14.66
N GLY A 248 35.04 29.28 -13.54
CA GLY A 248 35.24 30.66 -13.09
C GLY A 248 34.53 31.01 -11.76
N LEU A 249 33.67 30.16 -11.25
CA LEU A 249 33.14 30.29 -9.88
C LEU A 249 34.07 29.55 -8.92
N ILE A 250 34.94 30.30 -8.25
CA ILE A 250 35.79 29.80 -7.14
C ILE A 250 34.83 29.41 -6.02
N LYS A 251 34.90 28.15 -5.57
CA LYS A 251 34.16 27.75 -4.37
C LYS A 251 34.70 28.53 -3.18
N PRO A 252 33.85 29.00 -2.25
CA PRO A 252 34.33 29.72 -1.06
C PRO A 252 35.33 28.92 -0.19
N ALA A 253 35.41 27.60 -0.34
CA ALA A 253 36.36 26.73 0.34
C ALA A 253 37.77 26.70 -0.33
N ASP A 254 37.93 27.25 -1.54
CA ASP A 254 39.21 27.30 -2.26
C ASP A 254 39.90 28.67 -2.15
N MET A 255 39.41 29.55 -1.26
CA MET A 255 40.13 30.78 -0.90
C MET A 255 41.05 30.42 0.27
N ASP A 256 42.28 30.08 -0.02
CA ASP A 256 43.34 29.97 0.96
C ASP A 256 43.53 31.33 1.67
N ASP A 257 43.64 31.29 3.01
CA ASP A 257 43.85 32.44 3.90
C ASP A 257 45.25 33.10 3.78
N ASP A 258 45.95 32.94 2.68
CA ASP A 258 47.34 33.35 2.51
C ASP A 258 47.53 34.66 1.70
N GLU A 259 46.55 35.55 1.62
CA GLU A 259 46.75 36.92 1.17
C GLU A 259 46.06 37.96 2.10
N LEU A 260 46.66 38.15 3.27
CA LEU A 260 46.56 39.40 4.08
C LEU A 260 47.90 39.76 4.68
#